data_2a95713ab2f595bc8fb9dba898a45bc3
#
_entry.id   2a95713ab2f595bc8fb9dba898a45bc3
#
_cell.length_a   1.000
_cell.length_b   1.000
_cell.length_c   1.000
_cell.angle_alpha   90.00
_cell.angle_beta   90.00
_cell.angle_gamma   90.00
#
_symmetry.space_group_name_H-M   'P 1'
#
loop_
_entity.id
_entity.type
_entity.pdbx_description
1 polymer ?
#
loop_
_entity_poly.entity_id
_entity_poly.type
_entity_poly.pdbx_seq_one_letter_code
_entity_poly.pdbx_strand_id
1 'polypeptide(L)'
;MTDGRADLGDLRAEIDRIDGEIAELAAERARLAERVAAVKAGEGTDLADEGREETVVSRYESTFRHHDAGGGNGRELARLLIGISLRREREIASGQ
;
A
#
# COMPACT_ATOMS: atom_id res chain seq x y z
N MET A 1 -30.42 23.64 9.84
CA MET A 1 -29.00 23.92 9.66
C MET A 1 -28.18 23.11 10.68
N THR A 2 -27.11 22.53 10.24
CA THR A 2 -26.26 21.77 11.14
C THR A 2 -25.45 22.72 12.03
N ASP A 3 -25.01 22.24 13.15
CA ASP A 3 -24.20 23.02 14.10
C ASP A 3 -22.72 22.99 13.80
N GLY A 4 -22.33 22.62 12.56
CA GLY A 4 -20.95 22.52 12.15
C GLY A 4 -20.33 21.16 12.40
N ARG A 5 -21.08 20.22 12.95
CA ARG A 5 -20.61 18.85 13.12
C ARG A 5 -21.08 17.97 11.99
N ALA A 6 -20.17 17.15 11.49
CA ALA A 6 -20.53 16.16 10.49
C ALA A 6 -21.35 15.06 11.15
N ASP A 7 -22.41 14.61 10.51
CA ASP A 7 -23.16 13.47 10.99
C ASP A 7 -22.51 12.16 10.48
N LEU A 8 -23.04 11.02 10.91
CA LEU A 8 -22.47 9.73 10.55
C LEU A 8 -22.49 9.50 9.03
N GLY A 9 -23.55 9.94 8.36
CA GLY A 9 -23.65 9.83 6.91
C GLY A 9 -22.57 10.62 6.19
N ASP A 10 -22.31 11.83 6.67
CA ASP A 10 -21.24 12.69 6.09
C ASP A 10 -19.87 12.07 6.28
N LEU A 11 -19.61 11.54 7.47
CA LEU A 11 -18.33 10.90 7.77
C LEU A 11 -18.12 9.65 6.92
N ARG A 12 -19.16 8.85 6.75
CA ARG A 12 -19.09 7.65 5.93
C ARG A 12 -18.86 7.99 4.46
N ALA A 13 -19.47 9.07 3.97
CA ALA A 13 -19.25 9.52 2.60
C ALA A 13 -17.81 9.94 2.38
N GLU A 14 -17.19 10.60 3.37
CA GLU A 14 -15.80 10.95 3.30
C GLU A 14 -14.90 9.72 3.29
N ILE A 15 -15.22 8.74 4.13
CA ILE A 15 -14.47 7.47 4.16
C ILE A 15 -14.59 6.76 2.82
N ASP A 16 -15.79 6.72 2.24
CA ASP A 16 -16.00 6.08 0.93
C ASP A 16 -15.13 6.73 -0.16
N ARG A 17 -15.02 8.06 -0.14
CA ARG A 17 -14.17 8.76 -1.09
C ARG A 17 -12.70 8.37 -0.90
N ILE A 18 -12.24 8.34 0.34
CA ILE A 18 -10.85 7.97 0.67
C ILE A 18 -10.60 6.51 0.29
N ASP A 19 -11.55 5.63 0.59
CA ASP A 19 -11.42 4.21 0.24
C ASP A 19 -11.26 4.02 -1.27
N GLY A 20 -12.00 4.80 -2.06
CA GLY A 20 -11.85 4.77 -3.52
C GLY A 20 -10.44 5.13 -3.95
N GLU A 21 -9.86 6.16 -3.34
CA GLU A 21 -8.49 6.57 -3.63
C GLU A 21 -7.47 5.53 -3.18
N ILE A 22 -7.67 4.96 -2.00
CA ILE A 22 -6.78 3.91 -1.48
C ILE A 22 -6.80 2.71 -2.43
N ALA A 23 -7.98 2.26 -2.83
CA ALA A 23 -8.12 1.10 -3.70
C ALA A 23 -7.43 1.33 -5.05
N GLU A 24 -7.61 2.51 -5.64
CA GLU A 24 -6.96 2.84 -6.89
C GLU A 24 -5.45 2.87 -6.77
N LEU A 25 -4.93 3.50 -5.71
CA LEU A 25 -3.49 3.60 -5.49
C LEU A 25 -2.88 2.24 -5.16
N ALA A 26 -3.58 1.44 -4.37
CA ALA A 26 -3.10 0.08 -4.06
C ALA A 26 -3.04 -0.79 -5.31
N ALA A 27 -4.05 -0.70 -6.18
CA ALA A 27 -4.06 -1.43 -7.46
C ALA A 27 -2.93 -0.95 -8.38
N GLU A 28 -2.73 0.35 -8.45
CA GLU A 28 -1.65 0.93 -9.24
C GLU A 28 -0.29 0.48 -8.74
N ARG A 29 -0.11 0.45 -7.42
CA ARG A 29 1.11 -0.04 -6.80
C ARG A 29 1.36 -1.50 -7.17
N ALA A 30 0.33 -2.33 -7.16
CA ALA A 30 0.44 -3.74 -7.54
C ALA A 30 0.86 -3.90 -9.01
N ARG A 31 0.34 -3.05 -9.89
CA ARG A 31 0.72 -3.07 -11.30
C ARG A 31 2.17 -2.65 -11.52
N LEU A 32 2.63 -1.68 -10.74
CA LEU A 32 4.04 -1.27 -10.80
C LEU A 32 4.96 -2.39 -10.31
N ALA A 33 4.51 -3.18 -9.33
CA ALA A 33 5.27 -4.34 -8.87
C ALA A 33 5.50 -5.36 -10.00
N GLU A 34 4.51 -5.52 -10.89
CA GLU A 34 4.68 -6.39 -12.05
C GLU A 34 5.80 -5.89 -12.96
N ARG A 35 5.91 -4.57 -13.13
CA ARG A 35 6.99 -3.97 -13.93
C ARG A 35 8.35 -4.14 -13.25
N VAL A 36 8.37 -4.03 -11.92
CA VAL A 36 9.59 -4.29 -11.15
C VAL A 36 10.04 -5.73 -11.36
N ALA A 37 9.11 -6.68 -11.33
CA ALA A 37 9.42 -8.09 -11.55
C ALA A 37 10.04 -8.31 -12.93
N ALA A 38 9.51 -7.65 -13.95
CA ALA A 38 10.04 -7.78 -15.32
C ALA A 38 11.48 -7.25 -15.40
N VAL A 39 11.76 -6.13 -14.75
CA VAL A 39 13.12 -5.56 -14.73
C VAL A 39 14.08 -6.48 -13.97
N LYS A 40 13.66 -6.96 -12.80
CA LYS A 40 14.48 -7.87 -11.99
C LYS A 40 14.78 -9.17 -12.71
N ALA A 41 13.79 -9.71 -13.43
CA ALA A 41 13.99 -10.93 -14.22
C ALA A 41 15.07 -10.71 -15.29
N GLY A 42 15.04 -9.55 -15.95
CA GLY A 42 16.05 -9.21 -16.95
C GLY A 42 17.45 -9.05 -16.37
N GLU A 43 17.53 -8.64 -15.11
CA GLU A 43 18.82 -8.44 -14.43
C GLU A 43 19.28 -9.67 -13.64
N GLY A 44 18.43 -10.66 -13.49
CA GLY A 44 18.71 -11.84 -12.68
C GLY A 44 18.72 -11.54 -11.18
N THR A 45 18.00 -10.51 -10.78
CA THR A 45 17.93 -10.07 -9.37
C THR A 45 16.81 -10.77 -8.62
N ASP A 46 17.00 -11.05 -7.35
CA ASP A 46 15.97 -11.64 -6.49
C ASP A 46 14.76 -10.69 -6.36
N LEU A 47 13.57 -11.28 -6.27
CA LEU A 47 12.34 -10.50 -6.12
C LEU A 47 12.28 -9.81 -4.76
N ALA A 48 12.60 -10.52 -3.69
CA ALA A 48 12.54 -9.96 -2.34
C ALA A 48 13.75 -9.07 -2.06
N ASP A 49 13.51 -7.93 -1.45
CA ASP A 49 14.56 -7.01 -1.01
C ASP A 49 14.18 -6.55 0.39
N GLU A 50 14.75 -7.21 1.40
CA GLU A 50 14.43 -6.97 2.80
C GLU A 50 14.76 -5.55 3.25
N GLY A 51 15.86 -4.99 2.76
CA GLY A 51 16.23 -3.62 3.09
C GLY A 51 15.21 -2.61 2.56
N ARG A 52 14.76 -2.82 1.33
CA ARG A 52 13.73 -1.99 0.72
C ARG A 52 12.40 -2.12 1.47
N GLU A 53 12.03 -3.35 1.83
CA GLU A 53 10.80 -3.61 2.56
C GLU A 53 10.80 -2.89 3.91
N GLU A 54 11.90 -2.96 4.64
CA GLU A 54 12.00 -2.29 5.92
C GLU A 54 11.90 -0.78 5.78
N THR A 55 12.47 -0.22 4.74
CA THR A 55 12.36 1.21 4.44
C THR A 55 10.90 1.60 4.23
N VAL A 56 10.17 0.81 3.45
CA VAL A 56 8.75 1.06 3.17
C VAL A 56 7.93 0.98 4.47
N VAL A 57 8.15 -0.07 5.25
CA VAL A 57 7.45 -0.27 6.53
C VAL A 57 7.68 0.93 7.46
N SER A 58 8.92 1.40 7.56
CA SER A 58 9.27 2.54 8.40
C SER A 58 8.59 3.83 7.95
N ARG A 59 8.48 4.04 6.64
CA ARG A 59 7.78 5.21 6.10
C ARG A 59 6.30 5.20 6.44
N TYR A 60 5.65 4.05 6.32
CA TYR A 60 4.24 3.92 6.67
C TYR A 60 4.03 4.14 8.16
N GLU A 61 4.90 3.57 8.97
CA GLU A 61 4.84 3.77 10.41
C GLU A 61 4.93 5.25 10.78
N SER A 62 5.91 5.95 10.23
CA SER A 62 6.10 7.39 10.46
C SER A 62 4.89 8.20 10.02
N THR A 63 4.36 7.91 8.84
CA THR A 63 3.21 8.64 8.31
C THR A 63 1.98 8.48 9.21
N PHE A 64 1.70 7.25 9.63
CA PHE A 64 0.57 6.99 10.52
C PHE A 64 0.76 7.67 11.87
N ARG A 65 1.98 7.64 12.40
CA ARG A 65 2.29 8.31 13.66
C ARG A 65 2.09 9.81 13.54
N HIS A 66 2.54 10.39 12.45
CA HIS A 66 2.39 11.82 12.19
C HIS A 66 0.92 12.26 12.14
N HIS A 67 0.05 11.39 11.66
CA HIS A 67 -1.39 11.65 11.58
C HIS A 67 -2.17 11.13 12.78
N ASP A 68 -1.49 10.73 13.85
CA ASP A 68 -2.12 10.18 15.06
C ASP A 68 -3.01 8.96 14.76
N ALA A 69 -2.62 8.19 13.77
CA ALA A 69 -3.40 7.01 13.34
C ALA A 69 -2.80 5.68 13.82
N GLY A 70 -1.74 5.77 14.62
CA GLY A 70 -1.09 4.58 15.18
C GLY A 70 -0.02 4.02 14.26
N GLY A 71 1.26 4.16 14.65
CA GLY A 71 2.38 3.69 13.84
C GLY A 71 2.31 2.20 13.52
N GLY A 72 1.85 1.38 14.48
CA GLY A 72 1.69 -0.06 14.27
C GLY A 72 0.70 -0.38 13.15
N ASN A 73 -0.36 0.41 13.00
CA ASN A 73 -1.32 0.26 11.92
C ASN A 73 -0.67 0.54 10.56
N GLY A 74 0.22 1.53 10.51
CA GLY A 74 0.96 1.85 9.30
C GLY A 74 1.87 0.69 8.90
N ARG A 75 2.57 0.11 9.86
CA ARG A 75 3.42 -1.06 9.63
C ARG A 75 2.61 -2.23 9.06
N GLU A 76 1.45 -2.47 9.64
CA GLU A 76 0.57 -3.56 9.23
C GLU A 76 0.09 -3.36 7.78
N LEU A 77 -0.34 -2.14 7.45
CA LEU A 77 -0.77 -1.81 6.09
C LEU A 77 0.39 -2.00 5.11
N ALA A 78 1.58 -1.53 5.46
CA ALA A 78 2.75 -1.68 4.59
C ALA A 78 3.03 -3.16 4.29
N ARG A 79 2.95 -4.01 5.30
CA ARG A 79 3.19 -5.45 5.11
C ARG A 79 2.17 -6.10 4.20
N LEU A 80 0.90 -5.68 4.28
CA LEU A 80 -0.14 -6.16 3.38
C LEU A 80 0.15 -5.76 1.94
N LEU A 81 0.52 -4.51 1.72
CA LEU A 81 0.82 -4.00 0.38
C LEU A 81 2.08 -4.66 -0.20
N ILE A 82 3.09 -4.86 0.61
CA ILE A 82 4.31 -5.57 0.20
C ILE A 82 3.96 -7.00 -0.17
N GLY A 83 3.11 -7.66 0.62
CA GLY A 83 2.66 -9.02 0.32
C GLY A 83 1.95 -9.13 -1.02
N ILE A 84 1.10 -8.16 -1.34
CA ILE A 84 0.43 -8.11 -2.64
C ILE A 84 1.46 -7.96 -3.77
N SER A 85 2.42 -7.05 -3.59
CA SER A 85 3.47 -6.83 -4.58
C SER A 85 4.27 -8.10 -4.85
N LEU A 86 4.68 -8.78 -3.79
CA LEU A 86 5.46 -10.01 -3.93
C LEU A 86 4.67 -11.11 -4.64
N ARG A 87 3.38 -11.23 -4.35
CA ARG A 87 2.54 -12.20 -5.05
C ARG A 87 2.44 -11.90 -6.54
N ARG A 88 2.24 -10.62 -6.90
CA ARG A 88 2.19 -10.23 -8.30
C ARG A 88 3.52 -10.44 -9.00
N GLU A 89 4.63 -10.12 -8.33
CA GLU A 89 5.96 -10.33 -8.87
C GLU A 89 6.24 -11.81 -9.12
N ARG A 90 5.83 -12.68 -8.21
CA ARG A 90 6.00 -14.13 -8.36
C ARG A 90 5.17 -14.67 -9.53
N GLU A 91 3.96 -14.17 -9.70
CA GLU A 91 3.11 -14.56 -10.82
C GLU A 91 3.76 -14.22 -12.15
N ILE A 92 4.34 -13.05 -12.27
CA ILE A 92 5.06 -12.62 -13.47
C ILE A 92 6.32 -13.47 -13.67
N ALA A 93 7.09 -13.69 -12.61
CA ALA A 93 8.33 -14.47 -12.68
C ALA A 93 8.08 -15.91 -13.09
N SER A 94 6.90 -16.47 -12.74
CA SER A 94 6.56 -17.85 -13.12
C SER A 94 6.00 -17.96 -14.54
N GLY A 95 5.87 -16.85 -15.24
CA GLY A 95 5.34 -16.82 -16.60
C GLY A 95 3.83 -16.91 -16.68
N GLN A 96 3.17 -16.62 -15.59
CA GLN A 96 1.70 -16.67 -15.53
C GLN A 96 1.08 -15.35 -15.97
#